data_ed404d4d23a666a38bbc4c5d080274ee
#
_entry.id   ed404d4d23a666a38bbc4c5d080274ee
#
_cell.length_a   1.000
_cell.length_b   1.000
_cell.length_c   1.000
_cell.angle_alpha   90.00
_cell.angle_beta   90.00
_cell.angle_gamma   90.00
#
_symmetry.space_group_name_H-M   'P 1'
#
loop_
_entity.id
_entity.type
_entity.pdbx_description
1 polymer ?
#
loop_
_entity_poly.entity_id
_entity_poly.type
_entity_poly.pdbx_seq_one_letter_code
_entity_poly.pdbx_strand_id
1 'polypeptide(L)'
;MQPLVVSEQDLAKVQPYLDDVGTRTPISQRHVRSFIRTCLAHYFLLFGSVALLGLSIGATLLSPRIVGFIVDQGFLKKDRSALYFWMGAFFVMEVVRILSNAAQSYYFIALGERVMHDIRYALFSHLIRLPFKIVDGIPLGNLVSRLTNDVKVLAELLQSGIVQVMKDFLTVVVILFAMFFVEWRLSCIALIGLPVTLWLSQRLVRSLFELHRAGRRILTGFTALLSDTIAGAEVIRLFNKSEEFARRARTLVDNAALITFKRIRVNSVFHPMVTLLNGLGIALLLVYGSVLVQRGEVKVGQVITLVTYMQWILWPLVQVVNRFEVFLSGLAALERIYEALDWETETEGEQESRAKMTEVAEIRFENVWFAYANEEWVLKDFSLTIGAGERIGIVGPTGSGKSTLVSLLLRFCDPQRGRILIGGIDIRKFSKKELRSYIGYMQQDARLFSGTIRDNITLWDRSPKPILNDIVHDSSFVQLGDYERVISQEGAELSEGEKQLVAFARSVYSEPFLWILDEATAHVDPLLDEQLGALVRKFARGRTTITIAHRLPTVRDSDRIVVLLNGGIRESGTHEQLMAHGGMYSRMYQLQEV
;
A
#
# COMPACT_ATOMS: atom_id res chain seq x y z
N MET A 1 31.84 1.50 30.58
CA MET A 1 30.85 0.66 29.88
C MET A 1 30.85 -0.72 30.53
N GLN A 2 29.94 -0.98 31.44
CA GLN A 2 29.78 -2.34 31.98
C GLN A 2 29.21 -3.23 30.88
N PRO A 3 29.71 -4.46 30.68
CA PRO A 3 29.14 -5.39 29.73
C PRO A 3 27.71 -5.70 30.16
N LEU A 4 26.73 -5.39 29.30
CA LEU A 4 25.32 -5.75 29.48
C LEU A 4 25.22 -7.30 29.45
N VAL A 5 25.40 -7.91 30.62
CA VAL A 5 25.11 -9.33 30.81
C VAL A 5 23.59 -9.44 30.89
N VAL A 6 22.97 -9.94 29.82
CA VAL A 6 21.52 -10.19 29.77
C VAL A 6 21.18 -11.27 30.83
N SER A 7 20.50 -10.88 31.89
CA SER A 7 20.07 -11.80 32.95
C SER A 7 18.87 -12.65 32.54
N GLU A 8 18.61 -13.78 33.22
CA GLU A 8 17.41 -14.58 32.99
C GLU A 8 16.11 -13.78 33.26
N GLN A 9 16.15 -12.80 34.17
CA GLN A 9 15.03 -11.89 34.43
C GLN A 9 14.72 -10.97 33.26
N ASP A 10 15.74 -10.56 32.46
CA ASP A 10 15.52 -9.80 31.23
C ASP A 10 14.96 -10.68 30.11
N LEU A 11 15.19 -11.97 30.15
CA LEU A 11 14.58 -12.94 29.24
C LEU A 11 13.08 -13.10 29.49
N ALA A 12 12.64 -13.10 30.74
CA ALA A 12 11.24 -13.20 31.12
C ALA A 12 10.40 -11.97 30.64
N LYS A 13 11.00 -10.80 30.58
CA LYS A 13 10.33 -9.56 30.07
C LYS A 13 10.02 -9.63 28.59
N VAL A 14 10.76 -10.42 27.83
CA VAL A 14 10.63 -10.54 26.37
C VAL A 14 9.75 -11.74 25.97
N GLN A 15 9.51 -12.67 26.90
CA GLN A 15 8.71 -13.88 26.67
C GLN A 15 7.32 -13.60 26.08
N PRO A 16 6.53 -12.60 26.55
CA PRO A 16 5.20 -12.30 25.97
C PRO A 16 5.23 -11.93 24.50
N TYR A 17 6.36 -11.39 23.99
CA TYR A 17 6.53 -11.03 22.58
C TYR A 17 6.94 -12.22 21.70
N LEU A 18 7.31 -13.36 22.31
CA LEU A 18 7.69 -14.58 21.61
C LEU A 18 6.49 -15.54 21.45
N ASP A 19 5.56 -15.55 22.41
CA ASP A 19 4.53 -16.58 22.54
C ASP A 19 3.31 -16.40 21.64
N ASP A 20 3.02 -15.16 21.15
CA ASP A 20 1.88 -14.92 20.27
C ASP A 20 2.19 -15.26 18.80
N VAL A 21 1.98 -16.51 18.43
CA VAL A 21 2.10 -17.04 17.06
C VAL A 21 0.82 -16.74 16.30
N GLY A 22 0.69 -15.51 15.77
CA GLY A 22 -0.40 -15.16 14.84
C GLY A 22 -0.46 -16.15 13.68
N THR A 23 -1.65 -16.68 13.42
CA THR A 23 -1.98 -17.63 12.36
C THR A 23 -1.44 -17.13 11.01
N ARG A 24 -0.62 -17.93 10.33
CA ARG A 24 -0.21 -17.69 8.95
C ARG A 24 -1.46 -17.81 8.09
N THR A 25 -1.91 -16.74 7.46
CA THR A 25 -2.83 -16.87 6.33
C THR A 25 -2.13 -17.69 5.26
N PRO A 26 -2.70 -18.81 4.81
CA PRO A 26 -2.09 -19.63 3.76
C PRO A 26 -2.00 -18.77 2.49
N ILE A 27 -0.80 -18.71 1.91
CA ILE A 27 -0.56 -17.97 0.66
C ILE A 27 -1.40 -18.61 -0.44
N SER A 28 -2.24 -17.81 -1.09
CA SER A 28 -3.08 -18.29 -2.17
C SER A 28 -2.23 -18.65 -3.39
N GLN A 29 -2.33 -19.91 -3.83
CA GLN A 29 -1.67 -20.36 -5.05
C GLN A 29 -2.11 -19.54 -6.27
N ARG A 30 -3.34 -18.99 -6.26
CA ARG A 30 -3.87 -18.10 -7.31
C ARG A 30 -3.04 -16.82 -7.40
N HIS A 31 -2.72 -16.17 -6.27
CA HIS A 31 -1.94 -14.95 -6.21
C HIS A 31 -0.51 -15.15 -6.70
N VAL A 32 0.13 -16.25 -6.29
CA VAL A 32 1.47 -16.62 -6.79
C VAL A 32 1.46 -16.83 -8.29
N ARG A 33 0.46 -17.54 -8.83
CA ARG A 33 0.33 -17.77 -10.27
C ARG A 33 0.10 -16.46 -11.04
N SER A 34 -0.70 -15.56 -10.52
CA SER A 34 -0.93 -14.24 -11.11
C SER A 34 0.36 -13.42 -11.16
N PHE A 35 1.13 -13.40 -10.08
CA PHE A 35 2.43 -12.74 -10.03
C PHE A 35 3.43 -13.32 -11.05
N ILE A 36 3.53 -14.66 -11.12
CA ILE A 36 4.38 -15.33 -12.12
C ILE A 36 3.95 -14.93 -13.53
N ARG A 37 2.65 -14.85 -13.81
CA ARG A 37 2.13 -14.42 -15.12
C ARG A 37 2.55 -13.00 -15.46
N THR A 38 2.55 -12.07 -14.50
CA THR A 38 3.05 -10.70 -14.69
C THR A 38 4.56 -10.70 -14.98
N CYS A 39 5.35 -11.53 -14.29
CA CYS A 39 6.78 -11.68 -14.58
C CYS A 39 7.03 -12.25 -15.99
N LEU A 40 6.25 -13.23 -16.42
CA LEU A 40 6.33 -13.85 -17.75
C LEU A 40 5.93 -12.90 -18.88
N ALA A 41 5.13 -11.88 -18.63
CA ALA A 41 4.82 -10.85 -19.63
C ALA A 41 6.11 -10.13 -20.12
N HIS A 42 7.15 -10.08 -19.28
CA HIS A 42 8.47 -9.52 -19.61
C HIS A 42 9.51 -10.60 -19.94
N TYR A 43 9.12 -11.62 -20.71
CA TYR A 43 9.92 -12.82 -21.00
C TYR A 43 11.32 -12.51 -21.57
N PHE A 44 11.49 -11.43 -22.33
CA PHE A 44 12.78 -11.05 -22.89
C PHE A 44 13.82 -10.70 -21.81
N LEU A 45 13.42 -9.90 -20.82
CA LEU A 45 14.27 -9.55 -19.67
C LEU A 45 14.54 -10.78 -18.80
N LEU A 46 13.51 -11.61 -18.59
CA LEU A 46 13.60 -12.84 -17.81
C LEU A 46 14.57 -13.82 -18.48
N PHE A 47 14.40 -14.10 -19.77
CA PHE A 47 15.27 -15.03 -20.52
C PHE A 47 16.71 -14.52 -20.59
N GLY A 48 16.92 -13.22 -20.89
CA GLY A 48 18.24 -12.61 -20.91
C GLY A 48 18.96 -12.73 -19.58
N SER A 49 18.24 -12.49 -18.48
CA SER A 49 18.80 -12.60 -17.12
C SER A 49 19.17 -14.05 -16.76
N VAL A 50 18.32 -15.03 -17.13
CA VAL A 50 18.59 -16.46 -16.88
C VAL A 50 19.76 -16.96 -17.73
N ALA A 51 19.87 -16.54 -18.98
CA ALA A 51 21.01 -16.89 -19.84
C ALA A 51 22.34 -16.34 -19.29
N LEU A 52 22.34 -15.07 -18.86
CA LEU A 52 23.51 -14.44 -18.23
C LEU A 52 23.84 -15.07 -16.86
N LEU A 53 22.82 -15.52 -16.11
CA LEU A 53 23.02 -16.29 -14.89
C LEU A 53 23.78 -17.61 -15.19
N GLY A 54 23.35 -18.35 -16.21
CA GLY A 54 24.01 -19.57 -16.63
C GLY A 54 25.49 -19.32 -17.03
N LEU A 55 25.75 -18.26 -17.79
CA LEU A 55 27.07 -17.85 -18.17
C LEU A 55 27.94 -17.47 -16.95
N SER A 56 27.40 -16.72 -16.02
CA SER A 56 28.10 -16.33 -14.79
C SER A 56 28.44 -17.55 -13.91
N ILE A 57 27.51 -18.51 -13.76
CA ILE A 57 27.75 -19.75 -13.02
C ILE A 57 28.79 -20.61 -13.74
N GLY A 58 28.72 -20.73 -15.06
CA GLY A 58 29.72 -21.46 -15.88
C GLY A 58 31.13 -20.88 -15.72
N ALA A 59 31.26 -19.56 -15.78
CA ALA A 59 32.53 -18.88 -15.53
C ALA A 59 33.05 -19.12 -14.10
N THR A 60 32.17 -19.08 -13.12
CA THR A 60 32.47 -19.38 -11.70
C THR A 60 33.00 -20.80 -11.52
N LEU A 61 32.48 -21.77 -12.27
CA LEU A 61 32.97 -23.15 -12.23
C LEU A 61 34.34 -23.35 -12.85
N LEU A 62 34.58 -22.67 -13.96
CA LEU A 62 35.82 -22.88 -14.74
C LEU A 62 37.01 -22.20 -14.08
N SER A 63 36.85 -21.07 -13.39
CA SER A 63 37.93 -20.33 -12.76
C SER A 63 38.81 -21.18 -11.81
N PRO A 64 38.29 -21.96 -10.85
CA PRO A 64 39.13 -22.80 -9.99
C PRO A 64 39.85 -23.91 -10.76
N ARG A 65 39.21 -24.44 -11.79
CA ARG A 65 39.83 -25.50 -12.63
C ARG A 65 40.99 -24.97 -13.44
N ILE A 66 40.87 -23.74 -13.96
CA ILE A 66 41.98 -23.06 -14.67
C ILE A 66 43.16 -22.82 -13.70
N VAL A 67 42.88 -22.42 -12.45
CA VAL A 67 43.91 -22.30 -11.40
C VAL A 67 44.66 -23.62 -11.21
N GLY A 68 43.93 -24.74 -11.17
CA GLY A 68 44.52 -26.07 -11.11
C GLY A 68 45.46 -26.36 -12.31
N PHE A 69 45.07 -25.99 -13.54
CA PHE A 69 45.90 -26.15 -14.72
C PHE A 69 47.12 -25.24 -14.69
N ILE A 70 47.01 -24.00 -14.20
CA ILE A 70 48.16 -23.10 -14.00
C ILE A 70 49.23 -23.79 -13.12
N VAL A 71 48.78 -24.43 -12.04
CA VAL A 71 49.72 -25.13 -11.13
C VAL A 71 50.30 -26.36 -11.78
N ASP A 72 49.49 -27.25 -12.36
CA ASP A 72 49.95 -28.54 -12.87
C ASP A 72 50.82 -28.40 -14.12
N GLN A 73 50.46 -27.53 -15.06
CA GLN A 73 51.14 -27.41 -16.35
C GLN A 73 52.17 -26.28 -16.35
N GLY A 74 51.84 -25.13 -15.70
CA GLY A 74 52.74 -23.98 -15.67
C GLY A 74 53.88 -24.16 -14.66
N PHE A 75 53.52 -24.32 -13.37
CA PHE A 75 54.51 -24.34 -12.30
C PHE A 75 55.24 -25.69 -12.18
N LEU A 76 54.49 -26.80 -12.09
CA LEU A 76 55.13 -28.12 -11.85
C LEU A 76 55.90 -28.65 -13.06
N LYS A 77 55.39 -28.46 -14.28
CA LYS A 77 56.11 -28.83 -15.51
C LYS A 77 57.09 -27.78 -15.97
N LYS A 78 57.17 -26.61 -15.33
CA LYS A 78 58.02 -25.46 -15.69
C LYS A 78 57.85 -24.99 -17.14
N ASP A 79 56.64 -25.19 -17.70
CA ASP A 79 56.29 -24.76 -19.05
C ASP A 79 55.79 -23.32 -19.03
N ARG A 80 56.64 -22.37 -19.47
CA ARG A 80 56.31 -20.94 -19.52
C ARG A 80 55.19 -20.63 -20.51
N SER A 81 55.10 -21.35 -21.61
CA SER A 81 54.07 -21.09 -22.62
C SER A 81 52.70 -21.51 -22.11
N ALA A 82 52.60 -22.68 -21.48
CA ALA A 82 51.38 -23.12 -20.78
C ALA A 82 50.99 -22.19 -19.63
N LEU A 83 51.97 -21.67 -18.88
CA LEU A 83 51.71 -20.70 -17.81
C LEU A 83 51.04 -19.45 -18.33
N TYR A 84 51.62 -18.78 -19.34
CA TYR A 84 51.03 -17.55 -19.89
C TYR A 84 49.68 -17.79 -20.55
N PHE A 85 49.50 -18.92 -21.24
CA PHE A 85 48.20 -19.28 -21.82
C PHE A 85 47.10 -19.42 -20.76
N TRP A 86 47.33 -20.21 -19.69
CA TRP A 86 46.33 -20.41 -18.65
C TRP A 86 46.12 -19.18 -17.79
N MET A 87 47.11 -18.33 -17.55
CA MET A 87 46.94 -17.03 -16.90
C MET A 87 46.06 -16.09 -17.74
N GLY A 88 46.28 -16.04 -19.06
CA GLY A 88 45.42 -15.29 -19.99
C GLY A 88 44.00 -15.82 -20.00
N ALA A 89 43.83 -17.15 -20.05
CA ALA A 89 42.52 -17.79 -19.97
C ALA A 89 41.78 -17.48 -18.64
N PHE A 90 42.50 -17.48 -17.52
CA PHE A 90 41.95 -17.08 -16.21
C PHE A 90 41.50 -15.64 -16.22
N PHE A 91 42.34 -14.73 -16.73
CA PHE A 91 41.98 -13.31 -16.82
C PHE A 91 40.73 -13.08 -17.68
N VAL A 92 40.67 -13.68 -18.86
CA VAL A 92 39.48 -13.59 -19.74
C VAL A 92 38.24 -14.15 -19.04
N MET A 93 38.39 -15.30 -18.36
CA MET A 93 37.27 -15.92 -17.65
C MET A 93 36.75 -15.03 -16.49
N GLU A 94 37.65 -14.38 -15.74
CA GLU A 94 37.26 -13.44 -14.68
C GLU A 94 36.56 -12.20 -15.25
N VAL A 95 37.03 -11.66 -16.37
CA VAL A 95 36.36 -10.56 -17.06
C VAL A 95 34.98 -10.98 -17.53
N VAL A 96 34.83 -12.16 -18.15
CA VAL A 96 33.50 -12.71 -18.53
C VAL A 96 32.60 -12.88 -17.33
N ARG A 97 33.11 -13.41 -16.22
CA ARG A 97 32.35 -13.59 -14.97
C ARG A 97 31.85 -12.27 -14.42
N ILE A 98 32.71 -11.24 -14.35
CA ILE A 98 32.37 -9.91 -13.84
C ILE A 98 31.31 -9.24 -14.73
N LEU A 99 31.54 -9.21 -16.05
CA LEU A 99 30.62 -8.59 -17.01
C LEU A 99 29.25 -9.31 -17.04
N SER A 100 29.27 -10.65 -17.05
CA SER A 100 28.04 -11.43 -17.02
C SER A 100 27.26 -11.21 -15.73
N ASN A 101 27.93 -11.11 -14.58
CA ASN A 101 27.29 -10.83 -13.30
C ASN A 101 26.70 -9.41 -13.25
N ALA A 102 27.42 -8.41 -13.76
CA ALA A 102 26.95 -7.04 -13.85
C ALA A 102 25.73 -6.91 -14.79
N ALA A 103 25.83 -7.51 -15.99
CA ALA A 103 24.73 -7.53 -16.95
C ALA A 103 23.51 -8.27 -16.39
N GLN A 104 23.71 -9.44 -15.78
CA GLN A 104 22.64 -10.20 -15.12
C GLN A 104 21.92 -9.36 -14.06
N SER A 105 22.67 -8.68 -13.20
CA SER A 105 22.10 -7.80 -12.16
C SER A 105 21.27 -6.66 -12.77
N TYR A 106 21.76 -6.04 -13.83
CA TYR A 106 21.04 -5.00 -14.56
C TYR A 106 19.71 -5.52 -15.12
N TYR A 107 19.70 -6.67 -15.81
CA TYR A 107 18.49 -7.24 -16.38
C TYR A 107 17.45 -7.61 -15.30
N PHE A 108 17.90 -8.12 -14.15
CA PHE A 108 17.00 -8.44 -13.04
C PHE A 108 16.42 -7.22 -12.37
N ILE A 109 17.21 -6.18 -12.16
CA ILE A 109 16.71 -4.91 -11.60
C ILE A 109 15.70 -4.31 -12.58
N ALA A 110 16.03 -4.27 -13.87
CA ALA A 110 15.12 -3.77 -14.90
C ALA A 110 13.81 -4.58 -14.99
N LEU A 111 13.87 -5.90 -14.86
CA LEU A 111 12.68 -6.75 -14.77
C LEU A 111 11.85 -6.40 -13.55
N GLY A 112 12.49 -6.30 -12.38
CA GLY A 112 11.82 -5.94 -11.14
C GLY A 112 11.09 -4.60 -11.24
N GLU A 113 11.74 -3.57 -11.75
CA GLU A 113 11.14 -2.24 -11.91
C GLU A 113 9.95 -2.24 -12.87
N ARG A 114 10.03 -2.97 -14.00
CA ARG A 114 8.89 -3.07 -14.94
C ARG A 114 7.70 -3.81 -14.33
N VAL A 115 7.94 -4.95 -13.68
CA VAL A 115 6.89 -5.70 -12.99
C VAL A 115 6.24 -4.85 -11.90
N MET A 116 7.04 -4.08 -11.13
CA MET A 116 6.51 -3.19 -10.10
C MET A 116 5.73 -2.02 -10.66
N HIS A 117 6.19 -1.44 -11.78
CA HIS A 117 5.44 -0.42 -12.50
C HIS A 117 4.05 -0.93 -12.88
N ASP A 118 3.95 -2.12 -13.48
CA ASP A 118 2.69 -2.70 -13.92
C ASP A 118 1.75 -3.01 -12.75
N ILE A 119 2.30 -3.61 -11.67
CA ILE A 119 1.53 -3.89 -10.45
C ILE A 119 1.04 -2.60 -9.78
N ARG A 120 1.91 -1.56 -9.68
CA ARG A 120 1.54 -0.27 -9.09
C ARG A 120 0.44 0.41 -9.88
N TYR A 121 0.56 0.41 -11.21
CA TYR A 121 -0.46 0.97 -12.09
C TYR A 121 -1.79 0.21 -12.00
N ALA A 122 -1.74 -1.12 -12.05
CA ALA A 122 -2.91 -1.97 -11.89
C ALA A 122 -3.60 -1.74 -10.54
N LEU A 123 -2.82 -1.74 -9.44
CA LEU A 123 -3.34 -1.51 -8.09
C LEU A 123 -3.94 -0.10 -7.94
N PHE A 124 -3.25 0.94 -8.42
CA PHE A 124 -3.74 2.31 -8.36
C PHE A 124 -5.06 2.45 -9.15
N SER A 125 -5.08 1.95 -10.40
CA SER A 125 -6.27 1.98 -11.25
C SER A 125 -7.44 1.18 -10.65
N HIS A 126 -7.16 0.12 -9.92
CA HIS A 126 -8.16 -0.69 -9.23
C HIS A 126 -8.71 0.02 -7.99
N LEU A 127 -7.83 0.59 -7.15
CA LEU A 127 -8.22 1.29 -5.93
C LEU A 127 -9.12 2.51 -6.19
N ILE A 128 -8.88 3.25 -7.28
CA ILE A 128 -9.75 4.39 -7.67
C ILE A 128 -11.16 3.93 -8.04
N ARG A 129 -11.32 2.68 -8.49
CA ARG A 129 -12.61 2.11 -8.90
C ARG A 129 -13.33 1.35 -7.80
N LEU A 130 -12.78 1.35 -6.58
CA LEU A 130 -13.43 0.68 -5.46
C LEU A 130 -14.73 1.41 -5.05
N PRO A 131 -15.76 0.66 -4.62
CA PRO A 131 -16.95 1.24 -4.03
C PRO A 131 -16.59 2.12 -2.82
N PHE A 132 -17.27 3.26 -2.68
CA PHE A 132 -17.04 4.19 -1.57
C PHE A 132 -17.10 3.51 -0.20
N LYS A 133 -18.02 2.56 -0.01
CA LYS A 133 -18.16 1.77 1.23
C LYS A 133 -16.87 1.05 1.63
N ILE A 134 -16.09 0.53 0.65
CA ILE A 134 -14.83 -0.17 0.93
C ILE A 134 -13.75 0.86 1.30
N VAL A 135 -13.68 1.97 0.55
CA VAL A 135 -12.68 3.02 0.77
C VAL A 135 -12.88 3.71 2.12
N ASP A 136 -14.12 4.00 2.51
CA ASP A 136 -14.47 4.62 3.79
C ASP A 136 -14.19 3.70 4.99
N GLY A 137 -14.33 2.37 4.80
CA GLY A 137 -14.06 1.36 5.83
C GLY A 137 -12.58 1.06 6.08
N ILE A 138 -11.65 1.54 5.23
CA ILE A 138 -10.23 1.23 5.32
C ILE A 138 -9.43 2.50 5.62
N PRO A 139 -8.58 2.52 6.67
CA PRO A 139 -7.72 3.67 6.93
C PRO A 139 -6.87 4.02 5.69
N LEU A 140 -6.89 5.28 5.28
CA LEU A 140 -6.17 5.77 4.08
C LEU A 140 -4.68 5.38 4.10
N GLY A 141 -4.04 5.43 5.28
CA GLY A 141 -2.65 5.01 5.46
C GLY A 141 -2.38 3.57 5.02
N ASN A 142 -3.35 2.66 5.18
CA ASN A 142 -3.20 1.27 4.74
C ASN A 142 -3.21 1.16 3.21
N LEU A 143 -4.07 1.92 2.53
CA LEU A 143 -4.13 1.95 1.06
C LEU A 143 -2.86 2.55 0.47
N VAL A 144 -2.38 3.66 1.04
CA VAL A 144 -1.12 4.30 0.63
C VAL A 144 0.07 3.37 0.88
N SER A 145 0.12 2.67 2.03
CA SER A 145 1.17 1.70 2.34
C SER A 145 1.19 0.53 1.36
N ARG A 146 0.04 0.05 0.89
CA ARG A 146 -0.02 -0.99 -0.16
C ARG A 146 0.60 -0.54 -1.47
N LEU A 147 0.32 0.72 -1.91
CA LEU A 147 0.86 1.28 -3.16
C LEU A 147 2.36 1.61 -3.10
N THR A 148 2.87 1.94 -1.92
CA THR A 148 4.25 2.39 -1.72
C THR A 148 5.12 1.30 -1.14
N ASN A 149 4.88 0.94 0.12
CA ASN A 149 5.75 0.05 0.88
C ASN A 149 5.60 -1.42 0.44
N ASP A 150 4.37 -1.94 0.28
CA ASP A 150 4.18 -3.35 -0.10
C ASP A 150 4.72 -3.62 -1.51
N VAL A 151 4.50 -2.69 -2.46
CA VAL A 151 5.08 -2.81 -3.81
C VAL A 151 6.60 -2.79 -3.76
N LYS A 152 7.23 -1.94 -2.91
CA LYS A 152 8.67 -1.91 -2.71
C LYS A 152 9.19 -3.24 -2.13
N VAL A 153 8.56 -3.77 -1.10
CA VAL A 153 8.92 -5.06 -0.49
C VAL A 153 8.78 -6.21 -1.48
N LEU A 154 7.78 -6.16 -2.35
CA LEU A 154 7.61 -7.14 -3.44
C LEU A 154 8.72 -7.02 -4.50
N ALA A 155 9.19 -5.79 -4.81
CA ALA A 155 10.35 -5.57 -5.67
C ALA A 155 11.63 -6.19 -5.06
N GLU A 156 11.85 -5.99 -3.77
CA GLU A 156 12.98 -6.58 -3.04
C GLU A 156 12.91 -8.11 -3.04
N LEU A 157 11.71 -8.70 -2.90
CA LEU A 157 11.52 -10.15 -3.05
C LEU A 157 11.96 -10.65 -4.42
N LEU A 158 11.58 -9.97 -5.49
CA LEU A 158 11.95 -10.37 -6.84
C LEU A 158 13.46 -10.21 -7.08
N GLN A 159 14.00 -9.03 -6.78
CA GLN A 159 15.39 -8.65 -7.10
C GLN A 159 16.42 -9.36 -6.22
N SER A 160 16.25 -9.37 -4.92
CA SER A 160 17.20 -9.90 -3.95
C SER A 160 16.75 -11.18 -3.25
N GLY A 161 15.44 -11.50 -3.28
CA GLY A 161 14.86 -12.69 -2.69
C GLY A 161 14.96 -13.90 -3.63
N ILE A 162 14.00 -14.05 -4.55
CA ILE A 162 13.81 -15.27 -5.35
C ILE A 162 15.04 -15.54 -6.23
N VAL A 163 15.45 -14.55 -7.00
CA VAL A 163 16.49 -14.70 -8.00
C VAL A 163 17.85 -15.01 -7.39
N GLN A 164 18.19 -14.29 -6.35
CA GLN A 164 19.50 -14.49 -5.74
C GLN A 164 19.56 -15.80 -4.92
N VAL A 165 18.47 -16.19 -4.26
CA VAL A 165 18.38 -17.51 -3.61
C VAL A 165 18.50 -18.62 -4.65
N MET A 166 17.85 -18.47 -5.81
CA MET A 166 17.97 -19.42 -6.91
C MET A 166 19.41 -19.49 -7.46
N LYS A 167 20.06 -18.32 -7.64
CA LYS A 167 21.47 -18.24 -8.04
C LYS A 167 22.38 -18.94 -7.04
N ASP A 168 22.24 -18.62 -5.76
CA ASP A 168 23.05 -19.17 -4.69
C ASP A 168 22.86 -20.69 -4.60
N PHE A 169 21.60 -21.16 -4.67
CA PHE A 169 21.28 -22.59 -4.69
C PHE A 169 21.90 -23.32 -5.91
N LEU A 170 21.69 -22.79 -7.12
CA LEU A 170 22.29 -23.35 -8.34
C LEU A 170 23.81 -23.36 -8.27
N THR A 171 24.44 -22.31 -7.76
CA THR A 171 25.89 -22.22 -7.61
C THR A 171 26.40 -23.33 -6.66
N VAL A 172 25.73 -23.55 -5.52
CA VAL A 172 26.09 -24.63 -4.59
C VAL A 172 25.97 -26.00 -5.26
N VAL A 173 24.83 -26.27 -5.90
CA VAL A 173 24.58 -27.56 -6.58
C VAL A 173 25.63 -27.82 -7.64
N VAL A 174 25.91 -26.82 -8.47
CA VAL A 174 26.85 -26.95 -9.58
C VAL A 174 28.31 -27.10 -9.08
N ILE A 175 28.71 -26.38 -8.01
CA ILE A 175 30.02 -26.57 -7.37
C ILE A 175 30.13 -27.99 -6.80
N LEU A 176 29.10 -28.51 -6.12
CA LEU A 176 29.11 -29.88 -5.59
C LEU A 176 29.32 -30.89 -6.72
N PHE A 177 28.57 -30.78 -7.82
CA PHE A 177 28.78 -31.64 -8.99
C PHE A 177 30.21 -31.53 -9.53
N ALA A 178 30.74 -30.31 -9.70
CA ALA A 178 32.07 -30.08 -10.19
C ALA A 178 33.16 -30.71 -9.31
N MET A 179 33.01 -30.63 -7.98
CA MET A 179 33.91 -31.27 -7.02
C MET A 179 33.95 -32.79 -7.22
N PHE A 180 32.80 -33.46 -7.35
CA PHE A 180 32.75 -34.89 -7.59
C PHE A 180 33.35 -35.31 -8.94
N PHE A 181 33.22 -34.47 -9.98
CA PHE A 181 33.85 -34.73 -11.27
C PHE A 181 35.38 -34.50 -11.27
N VAL A 182 35.92 -33.67 -10.39
CA VAL A 182 37.37 -33.46 -10.26
C VAL A 182 38.03 -34.65 -9.56
N GLU A 183 37.54 -35.00 -8.36
CA GLU A 183 37.99 -36.19 -7.61
C GLU A 183 36.96 -36.51 -6.50
N TRP A 184 36.21 -37.58 -6.67
CA TRP A 184 35.10 -37.93 -5.79
C TRP A 184 35.55 -38.30 -4.36
N ARG A 185 36.72 -38.97 -4.18
CA ARG A 185 37.21 -39.35 -2.84
C ARG A 185 37.55 -38.14 -1.99
N LEU A 186 38.24 -37.17 -2.59
CA LEU A 186 38.56 -35.92 -1.89
C LEU A 186 37.32 -35.09 -1.61
N SER A 187 36.35 -35.10 -2.53
CA SER A 187 35.08 -34.38 -2.37
C SER A 187 34.25 -34.92 -1.21
N CYS A 188 34.17 -36.26 -1.06
CA CYS A 188 33.51 -36.87 0.10
C CYS A 188 34.11 -36.42 1.45
N ILE A 189 35.45 -36.37 1.52
CA ILE A 189 36.15 -35.95 2.75
C ILE A 189 35.93 -34.46 3.02
N ALA A 190 36.08 -33.63 2.00
CA ALA A 190 35.89 -32.19 2.10
C ALA A 190 34.47 -31.84 2.60
N LEU A 191 33.48 -32.59 2.16
CA LEU A 191 32.08 -32.35 2.48
C LEU A 191 31.57 -33.00 3.78
N ILE A 192 32.42 -33.67 4.57
CA ILE A 192 32.02 -34.25 5.86
C ILE A 192 31.38 -33.21 6.80
N GLY A 193 31.87 -31.96 6.78
CA GLY A 193 31.33 -30.86 7.55
C GLY A 193 30.01 -30.30 7.04
N LEU A 194 29.59 -30.58 5.80
CA LEU A 194 28.42 -29.97 5.16
C LEU A 194 27.10 -30.30 5.87
N PRO A 195 26.79 -31.57 6.26
CA PRO A 195 25.58 -31.89 6.99
C PRO A 195 25.49 -31.16 8.34
N VAL A 196 26.61 -31.00 9.04
CA VAL A 196 26.67 -30.27 10.32
C VAL A 196 26.40 -28.79 10.08
N THR A 197 27.00 -28.22 9.04
CA THR A 197 26.76 -26.83 8.64
C THR A 197 25.28 -26.58 8.29
N LEU A 198 24.65 -27.47 7.53
CA LEU A 198 23.23 -27.39 7.17
C LEU A 198 22.33 -27.49 8.39
N TRP A 199 22.60 -28.44 9.28
CA TRP A 199 21.84 -28.60 10.53
C TRP A 199 21.95 -27.35 11.42
N LEU A 200 23.15 -26.82 11.58
CA LEU A 200 23.42 -25.62 12.35
C LEU A 200 22.69 -24.40 11.74
N SER A 201 22.74 -24.26 10.39
CA SER A 201 22.04 -23.20 9.67
C SER A 201 20.53 -23.28 9.88
N GLN A 202 19.92 -24.47 9.81
CA GLN A 202 18.48 -24.63 10.06
C GLN A 202 18.08 -24.21 11.49
N ARG A 203 18.90 -24.57 12.49
CA ARG A 203 18.64 -24.21 13.88
C ARG A 203 18.77 -22.70 14.10
N LEU A 204 19.76 -22.08 13.47
CA LEU A 204 19.97 -20.64 13.50
C LEU A 204 18.82 -19.88 12.85
N VAL A 205 18.39 -20.28 11.65
CA VAL A 205 17.28 -19.63 10.93
C VAL A 205 16.03 -19.57 11.80
N ARG A 206 15.69 -20.67 12.48
CA ARG A 206 14.54 -20.70 13.38
C ARG A 206 14.68 -19.69 14.53
N SER A 207 15.83 -19.71 15.22
CA SER A 207 16.10 -18.79 16.33
C SER A 207 16.10 -17.32 15.89
N LEU A 208 16.75 -17.00 14.77
CA LEU A 208 16.77 -15.65 14.22
C LEU A 208 15.37 -15.18 13.80
N PHE A 209 14.56 -16.07 13.22
CA PHE A 209 13.19 -15.75 12.82
C PHE A 209 12.31 -15.34 14.01
N GLU A 210 12.39 -16.07 15.13
CA GLU A 210 11.68 -15.71 16.35
C GLU A 210 12.13 -14.35 16.89
N LEU A 211 13.44 -14.10 16.95
CA LEU A 211 14.00 -12.83 17.39
C LEU A 211 13.63 -11.65 16.48
N HIS A 212 13.64 -11.86 15.17
CA HIS A 212 13.20 -10.83 14.20
C HIS A 212 11.71 -10.49 14.37
N ARG A 213 10.87 -11.51 14.61
CA ARG A 213 9.44 -11.33 14.83
C ARG A 213 9.16 -10.55 16.12
N ALA A 214 9.85 -10.92 17.22
CA ALA A 214 9.75 -10.20 18.48
C ALA A 214 10.22 -8.74 18.34
N GLY A 215 11.34 -8.50 17.67
CA GLY A 215 11.85 -7.15 17.41
C GLY A 215 10.86 -6.29 16.61
N ARG A 216 10.21 -6.84 15.59
CA ARG A 216 9.18 -6.12 14.82
C ARG A 216 7.97 -5.73 15.66
N ARG A 217 7.47 -6.61 16.54
CA ARG A 217 6.35 -6.27 17.42
C ARG A 217 6.67 -5.10 18.35
N ILE A 218 7.87 -5.12 18.95
CA ILE A 218 8.30 -4.01 19.82
C ILE A 218 8.41 -2.72 19.02
N LEU A 219 8.98 -2.76 17.80
CA LEU A 219 9.10 -1.58 16.94
C LEU A 219 7.72 -1.04 16.55
N THR A 220 6.76 -1.91 16.21
CA THR A 220 5.37 -1.52 15.92
C THR A 220 4.73 -0.85 17.14
N GLY A 221 4.90 -1.41 18.34
CA GLY A 221 4.40 -0.81 19.57
C GLY A 221 5.05 0.54 19.87
N PHE A 222 6.35 0.69 19.60
CA PHE A 222 7.05 1.97 19.74
C PHE A 222 6.55 3.01 18.75
N THR A 223 6.34 2.63 17.49
CA THR A 223 5.80 3.54 16.46
C THR A 223 4.38 3.99 16.79
N ALA A 224 3.53 3.10 17.29
CA ALA A 224 2.20 3.45 17.77
C ALA A 224 2.25 4.45 18.94
N LEU A 225 3.07 4.15 19.97
CA LEU A 225 3.27 5.06 21.11
C LEU A 225 3.79 6.43 20.66
N LEU A 226 4.72 6.46 19.69
CA LEU A 226 5.27 7.71 19.14
C LEU A 226 4.19 8.52 18.42
N SER A 227 3.38 7.87 17.58
CA SER A 227 2.26 8.51 16.88
C SER A 227 1.26 9.11 17.87
N ASP A 228 0.84 8.34 18.87
CA ASP A 228 -0.09 8.79 19.90
C ASP A 228 0.50 9.95 20.73
N THR A 229 1.82 9.87 21.04
CA THR A 229 2.52 10.92 21.80
C THR A 229 2.60 12.22 21.03
N ILE A 230 2.87 12.15 19.72
CA ILE A 230 2.93 13.36 18.87
C ILE A 230 1.52 13.94 18.68
N ALA A 231 0.54 13.12 18.35
CA ALA A 231 -0.84 13.56 18.16
C ALA A 231 -1.45 14.13 19.45
N GLY A 232 -1.12 13.53 20.61
CA GLY A 232 -1.59 13.97 21.94
C GLY A 232 -0.63 14.90 22.69
N ALA A 233 0.38 15.49 22.03
CA ALA A 233 1.44 16.24 22.71
C ALA A 233 0.92 17.40 23.57
N GLU A 234 -0.12 18.09 23.11
CA GLU A 234 -0.79 19.17 23.85
C GLU A 234 -1.41 18.65 25.14
N VAL A 235 -2.18 17.57 25.06
CA VAL A 235 -2.82 16.93 26.21
C VAL A 235 -1.79 16.41 27.20
N ILE A 236 -0.73 15.74 26.72
CA ILE A 236 0.35 15.21 27.56
C ILE A 236 1.03 16.32 28.35
N ARG A 237 1.27 17.47 27.72
CA ARG A 237 1.88 18.64 28.38
C ARG A 237 0.92 19.30 29.37
N LEU A 238 -0.35 19.47 28.97
CA LEU A 238 -1.39 20.08 29.83
C LEU A 238 -1.55 19.30 31.14
N PHE A 239 -1.49 17.97 31.08
CA PHE A 239 -1.64 17.09 32.25
C PHE A 239 -0.31 16.71 32.91
N ASN A 240 0.83 17.32 32.51
CA ASN A 240 2.18 17.05 33.05
C ASN A 240 2.58 15.56 33.03
N LYS A 241 2.20 14.81 31.96
CA LYS A 241 2.48 13.37 31.83
C LYS A 241 3.69 13.03 30.96
N SER A 242 4.51 14.00 30.59
CA SER A 242 5.69 13.82 29.71
C SER A 242 6.66 12.76 30.23
N GLU A 243 6.93 12.71 31.53
CA GLU A 243 7.84 11.71 32.13
C GLU A 243 7.28 10.29 32.06
N GLU A 244 5.95 10.15 32.20
CA GLU A 244 5.31 8.83 32.10
C GLU A 244 5.42 8.26 30.68
N PHE A 245 5.15 9.08 29.66
CA PHE A 245 5.31 8.69 28.27
C PHE A 245 6.77 8.42 27.92
N ALA A 246 7.71 9.21 28.42
CA ALA A 246 9.14 8.97 28.25
C ALA A 246 9.58 7.64 28.88
N ARG A 247 9.05 7.27 30.07
CA ARG A 247 9.33 5.97 30.70
C ARG A 247 8.79 4.79 29.85
N ARG A 248 7.56 4.90 29.33
CA ARG A 248 6.98 3.89 28.44
C ARG A 248 7.83 3.72 27.17
N ALA A 249 8.21 4.82 26.53
CA ALA A 249 9.08 4.80 25.36
C ALA A 249 10.42 4.14 25.67
N ARG A 250 11.06 4.49 26.81
CA ARG A 250 12.33 3.90 27.26
C ARG A 250 12.22 2.38 27.44
N THR A 251 11.15 1.90 28.06
CA THR A 251 10.93 0.46 28.25
C THR A 251 10.89 -0.29 26.91
N LEU A 252 10.21 0.26 25.89
CA LEU A 252 10.15 -0.34 24.56
C LEU A 252 11.52 -0.31 23.86
N VAL A 253 12.25 0.79 23.97
CA VAL A 253 13.61 0.91 23.41
C VAL A 253 14.58 -0.06 24.07
N ASP A 254 14.54 -0.18 25.40
CA ASP A 254 15.39 -1.13 26.15
C ASP A 254 15.07 -2.58 25.76
N ASN A 255 13.79 -2.94 25.61
CA ASN A 255 13.37 -4.27 25.14
C ASN A 255 13.82 -4.53 23.68
N ALA A 256 13.75 -3.52 22.80
CA ALA A 256 14.26 -3.62 21.42
C ALA A 256 15.78 -3.85 21.41
N ALA A 257 16.53 -3.14 22.27
CA ALA A 257 17.96 -3.33 22.43
C ALA A 257 18.30 -4.75 22.90
N LEU A 258 17.58 -5.28 23.90
CA LEU A 258 17.77 -6.66 24.41
C LEU A 258 17.59 -7.70 23.30
N ILE A 259 16.52 -7.59 22.51
CA ILE A 259 16.31 -8.49 21.37
C ILE A 259 17.42 -8.36 20.34
N THR A 260 17.85 -7.14 20.05
CA THR A 260 18.93 -6.86 19.10
C THR A 260 20.25 -7.49 19.60
N PHE A 261 20.58 -7.35 20.87
CA PHE A 261 21.79 -7.99 21.45
C PHE A 261 21.73 -9.53 21.40
N LYS A 262 20.55 -10.14 21.65
CA LYS A 262 20.38 -11.59 21.47
C LYS A 262 20.63 -12.01 20.03
N ARG A 263 20.06 -11.28 19.06
CA ARG A 263 20.26 -11.52 17.63
C ARG A 263 21.73 -11.42 17.23
N ILE A 264 22.43 -10.36 17.68
CA ILE A 264 23.86 -10.17 17.45
C ILE A 264 24.66 -11.33 18.02
N ARG A 265 24.39 -11.76 19.27
CA ARG A 265 25.07 -12.89 19.90
C ARG A 265 24.92 -14.17 19.08
N VAL A 266 23.70 -14.50 18.67
CA VAL A 266 23.43 -15.70 17.86
C VAL A 266 24.19 -15.62 16.53
N ASN A 267 24.15 -14.48 15.84
CA ASN A 267 24.82 -14.29 14.56
C ASN A 267 26.35 -14.26 14.69
N SER A 268 26.88 -13.70 15.79
CA SER A 268 28.33 -13.60 16.03
C SER A 268 29.00 -14.96 16.31
N VAL A 269 28.24 -15.96 16.77
CA VAL A 269 28.76 -17.32 16.99
C VAL A 269 28.66 -18.15 15.69
N PHE A 270 27.61 -17.93 14.92
CA PHE A 270 27.34 -18.73 13.73
C PHE A 270 28.42 -18.60 12.64
N HIS A 271 28.75 -17.38 12.26
CA HIS A 271 29.68 -17.14 11.16
C HIS A 271 31.09 -17.73 11.41
N PRO A 272 31.72 -17.51 12.57
CA PRO A 272 32.98 -18.17 12.90
C PRO A 272 32.90 -19.70 12.95
N MET A 273 31.78 -20.26 13.45
CA MET A 273 31.59 -21.70 13.53
C MET A 273 31.51 -22.36 12.14
N VAL A 274 30.77 -21.75 11.22
CA VAL A 274 30.69 -22.22 9.84
C VAL A 274 32.06 -22.11 9.15
N THR A 275 32.79 -21.02 9.38
CA THR A 275 34.15 -20.81 8.84
C THR A 275 35.13 -21.85 9.41
N LEU A 276 35.03 -22.19 10.72
CA LEU A 276 35.85 -23.21 11.34
C LEU A 276 35.57 -24.61 10.74
N LEU A 277 34.29 -24.97 10.55
CA LEU A 277 33.92 -26.25 9.93
C LEU A 277 34.44 -26.38 8.50
N ASN A 278 34.36 -25.28 7.73
CA ASN A 278 34.92 -25.23 6.39
C ASN A 278 36.45 -25.34 6.40
N GLY A 279 37.12 -24.64 7.33
CA GLY A 279 38.58 -24.74 7.52
C GLY A 279 39.04 -26.14 7.87
N LEU A 280 38.28 -26.84 8.74
CA LEU A 280 38.55 -28.26 9.05
C LEU A 280 38.38 -29.15 7.81
N GLY A 281 37.34 -28.92 6.99
CA GLY A 281 37.16 -29.61 5.71
C GLY A 281 38.34 -29.40 4.77
N ILE A 282 38.82 -28.16 4.63
CA ILE A 282 40.01 -27.84 3.83
C ILE A 282 41.27 -28.52 4.41
N ALA A 283 41.48 -28.51 5.73
CA ALA A 283 42.62 -29.16 6.34
C ALA A 283 42.62 -30.67 6.08
N LEU A 284 41.48 -31.35 6.26
CA LEU A 284 41.31 -32.75 5.95
C LEU A 284 41.58 -33.07 4.47
N LEU A 285 41.06 -32.22 3.58
CA LEU A 285 41.30 -32.32 2.15
C LEU A 285 42.80 -32.19 1.77
N LEU A 286 43.51 -31.26 2.42
CA LEU A 286 44.95 -31.07 2.17
C LEU A 286 45.77 -32.26 2.71
N VAL A 287 45.47 -32.74 3.92
CA VAL A 287 46.17 -33.92 4.52
C VAL A 287 45.98 -35.17 3.67
N TYR A 288 44.75 -35.54 3.36
CA TYR A 288 44.47 -36.72 2.56
C TYR A 288 44.88 -36.53 1.10
N GLY A 289 44.69 -35.32 0.53
CA GLY A 289 45.13 -34.96 -0.81
C GLY A 289 46.66 -35.09 -0.97
N SER A 290 47.44 -34.68 0.03
CA SER A 290 48.90 -34.85 0.01
C SER A 290 49.34 -36.31 -0.12
N VAL A 291 48.66 -37.22 0.58
CA VAL A 291 48.91 -38.68 0.52
C VAL A 291 48.59 -39.22 -0.88
N LEU A 292 47.47 -38.81 -1.49
CA LEU A 292 47.11 -39.27 -2.83
C LEU A 292 48.03 -38.67 -3.93
N VAL A 293 48.52 -37.44 -3.74
CA VAL A 293 49.51 -36.82 -4.63
C VAL A 293 50.85 -37.56 -4.55
N GLN A 294 51.31 -37.90 -3.35
CA GLN A 294 52.55 -38.70 -3.20
C GLN A 294 52.44 -40.08 -3.85
N ARG A 295 51.25 -40.70 -3.86
CA ARG A 295 50.99 -41.96 -4.57
C ARG A 295 50.86 -41.80 -6.09
N GLY A 296 50.85 -40.57 -6.62
CA GLY A 296 50.62 -40.29 -8.03
C GLY A 296 49.20 -40.49 -8.52
N GLU A 297 48.23 -40.69 -7.60
CA GLU A 297 46.81 -40.92 -7.94
C GLU A 297 46.05 -39.65 -8.27
N VAL A 298 46.49 -38.50 -7.71
CA VAL A 298 45.86 -37.20 -7.88
C VAL A 298 46.91 -36.14 -8.18
N LYS A 299 46.58 -35.13 -9.01
CA LYS A 299 47.46 -34.01 -9.31
C LYS A 299 47.33 -32.90 -8.27
N VAL A 300 48.39 -32.13 -8.04
CA VAL A 300 48.39 -31.00 -7.10
C VAL A 300 47.33 -29.97 -7.48
N GLY A 301 47.17 -29.67 -8.79
CA GLY A 301 46.17 -28.75 -9.29
C GLY A 301 44.73 -29.16 -9.00
N GLN A 302 44.45 -30.47 -8.95
CA GLN A 302 43.12 -30.97 -8.55
C GLN A 302 42.81 -30.66 -7.06
N VAL A 303 43.83 -30.83 -6.19
CA VAL A 303 43.68 -30.49 -4.76
C VAL A 303 43.41 -28.98 -4.58
N ILE A 304 44.17 -28.13 -5.30
CA ILE A 304 43.99 -26.67 -5.25
C ILE A 304 42.61 -26.27 -5.79
N THR A 305 42.17 -26.91 -6.89
CA THR A 305 40.81 -26.70 -7.43
C THR A 305 39.74 -26.99 -6.39
N LEU A 306 39.85 -28.11 -5.67
CA LEU A 306 38.88 -28.49 -4.62
C LEU A 306 38.93 -27.56 -3.42
N VAL A 307 40.11 -27.09 -3.00
CA VAL A 307 40.23 -26.07 -1.94
C VAL A 307 39.51 -24.78 -2.33
N THR A 308 39.67 -24.35 -3.58
CA THR A 308 39.00 -23.13 -4.08
C THR A 308 37.49 -23.30 -4.14
N TYR A 309 37.00 -24.46 -4.59
CA TYR A 309 35.55 -24.75 -4.55
C TYR A 309 35.00 -24.76 -3.10
N MET A 310 35.73 -25.33 -2.15
CA MET A 310 35.36 -25.31 -0.73
C MET A 310 35.23 -23.88 -0.16
N GLN A 311 36.13 -22.98 -0.58
CA GLN A 311 36.05 -21.57 -0.18
C GLN A 311 34.81 -20.88 -0.78
N TRP A 312 34.47 -21.20 -2.04
CA TRP A 312 33.38 -20.55 -2.73
C TRP A 312 31.98 -21.07 -2.36
N ILE A 313 31.87 -22.32 -1.88
CA ILE A 313 30.59 -22.89 -1.47
C ILE A 313 30.03 -22.27 -0.18
N LEU A 314 30.91 -21.69 0.66
CA LEU A 314 30.54 -21.16 1.96
C LEU A 314 29.64 -19.93 1.85
N TRP A 315 30.00 -18.99 0.98
CA TRP A 315 29.30 -17.71 0.86
C TRP A 315 27.83 -17.85 0.46
N PRO A 316 27.45 -18.59 -0.58
CA PRO A 316 26.07 -18.84 -0.93
C PRO A 316 25.23 -19.47 0.20
N LEU A 317 25.83 -20.42 0.94
CA LEU A 317 25.13 -21.07 2.06
C LEU A 317 24.75 -20.08 3.18
N VAL A 318 25.63 -19.15 3.50
CA VAL A 318 25.37 -18.11 4.51
C VAL A 318 24.31 -17.11 3.99
N GLN A 319 24.33 -16.77 2.72
CA GLN A 319 23.40 -15.80 2.11
C GLN A 319 21.95 -16.29 2.09
N VAL A 320 21.70 -17.58 1.91
CA VAL A 320 20.34 -18.15 1.95
C VAL A 320 19.66 -17.82 3.29
N VAL A 321 20.39 -17.92 4.41
CA VAL A 321 19.89 -17.61 5.74
C VAL A 321 19.45 -16.13 5.85
N ASN A 322 20.32 -15.22 5.38
CA ASN A 322 20.09 -13.78 5.49
C ASN A 322 18.90 -13.30 4.61
N ARG A 323 18.60 -14.01 3.53
CA ARG A 323 17.53 -13.65 2.58
C ARG A 323 16.16 -14.23 2.92
N PHE A 324 16.10 -15.13 3.87
CA PHE A 324 14.84 -15.78 4.27
C PHE A 324 13.81 -14.76 4.76
N GLU A 325 14.24 -13.70 5.44
CA GLU A 325 13.36 -12.62 5.91
C GLU A 325 12.75 -11.83 4.73
N VAL A 326 13.57 -11.48 3.73
CA VAL A 326 13.11 -10.79 2.51
C VAL A 326 12.06 -11.64 1.80
N PHE A 327 12.30 -12.95 1.72
CA PHE A 327 11.38 -13.88 1.09
C PHE A 327 10.03 -13.92 1.79
N LEU A 328 10.00 -14.06 3.12
CA LEU A 328 8.75 -14.09 3.88
C LEU A 328 8.00 -12.75 3.85
N SER A 329 8.73 -11.64 3.97
CA SER A 329 8.12 -10.30 3.92
C SER A 329 7.52 -10.01 2.55
N GLY A 330 8.23 -10.42 1.49
CA GLY A 330 7.75 -10.27 0.13
C GLY A 330 6.52 -11.12 -0.18
N LEU A 331 6.45 -12.36 0.32
CA LEU A 331 5.26 -13.19 0.17
C LEU A 331 4.05 -12.59 0.90
N ALA A 332 4.24 -12.02 2.09
CA ALA A 332 3.16 -11.34 2.80
C ALA A 332 2.71 -10.07 2.06
N ALA A 333 3.63 -9.30 1.46
CA ALA A 333 3.31 -8.14 0.65
C ALA A 333 2.54 -8.54 -0.63
N LEU A 334 2.95 -9.65 -1.29
CA LEU A 334 2.26 -10.22 -2.44
C LEU A 334 0.81 -10.54 -2.11
N GLU A 335 0.56 -11.24 -0.98
CA GLU A 335 -0.79 -11.58 -0.54
C GLU A 335 -1.66 -10.34 -0.36
N ARG A 336 -1.16 -9.31 0.38
CA ARG A 336 -1.91 -8.06 0.60
C ARG A 336 -2.21 -7.28 -0.68
N ILE A 337 -1.29 -7.28 -1.64
CA ILE A 337 -1.49 -6.59 -2.93
C ILE A 337 -2.58 -7.29 -3.74
N TYR A 338 -2.48 -8.62 -3.89
CA TYR A 338 -3.45 -9.37 -4.69
C TYR A 338 -4.80 -9.50 -4.01
N GLU A 339 -4.85 -9.58 -2.67
CA GLU A 339 -6.10 -9.45 -1.91
C GLU A 339 -6.81 -8.12 -2.23
N ALA A 340 -6.06 -7.01 -2.29
CA ALA A 340 -6.63 -5.71 -2.66
C ALA A 340 -7.08 -5.66 -4.13
N LEU A 341 -6.40 -6.37 -5.03
CA LEU A 341 -6.81 -6.50 -6.44
C LEU A 341 -8.02 -7.45 -6.63
N ASP A 342 -8.30 -8.32 -5.68
CA ASP A 342 -9.47 -9.20 -5.70
C ASP A 342 -10.74 -8.52 -5.14
N TRP A 343 -10.63 -7.33 -4.52
CA TRP A 343 -11.79 -6.58 -4.07
C TRP A 343 -12.68 -6.22 -5.26
N GLU A 344 -13.98 -6.32 -5.08
CA GLU A 344 -14.93 -5.96 -6.12
C GLU A 344 -14.87 -4.46 -6.43
N THR A 345 -14.64 -4.13 -7.69
CA THR A 345 -14.71 -2.74 -8.15
C THR A 345 -16.14 -2.29 -8.33
N GLU A 346 -16.35 -1.00 -8.31
CA GLU A 346 -17.64 -0.42 -8.64
C GLU A 346 -17.99 -0.76 -10.09
N THR A 347 -18.90 -1.72 -10.27
CA THR A 347 -19.37 -2.12 -11.60
C THR A 347 -20.07 -0.91 -12.25
N GLU A 348 -19.55 -0.46 -13.37
CA GLU A 348 -20.35 0.32 -14.31
C GLU A 348 -21.44 -0.63 -14.77
N GLY A 349 -22.70 -0.40 -14.34
CA GLY A 349 -23.80 -1.28 -14.69
C GLY A 349 -23.80 -1.55 -16.20
N GLU A 350 -23.87 -2.83 -16.59
CA GLU A 350 -23.86 -3.30 -17.99
C GLU A 350 -25.04 -2.80 -18.84
N GLN A 351 -25.93 -2.04 -18.25
CA GLN A 351 -27.05 -1.46 -18.98
C GLN A 351 -26.74 0.00 -19.33
N GLU A 352 -26.31 0.20 -20.57
CA GLU A 352 -26.54 1.47 -21.25
C GLU A 352 -28.03 1.79 -21.13
N SER A 353 -28.39 2.55 -20.10
CA SER A 353 -29.75 3.08 -20.03
C SER A 353 -29.90 4.02 -21.24
N ARG A 354 -30.74 3.64 -22.18
CA ARG A 354 -31.16 4.53 -23.28
C ARG A 354 -32.00 5.73 -22.80
N ALA A 355 -32.27 5.82 -21.52
CA ALA A 355 -33.06 6.89 -20.90
C ALA A 355 -32.16 8.06 -20.51
N LYS A 356 -31.82 8.90 -21.49
CA LYS A 356 -31.19 10.20 -21.21
C LYS A 356 -32.24 11.11 -20.55
N MET A 357 -31.94 11.67 -19.37
CA MET A 357 -32.72 12.75 -18.80
C MET A 357 -32.38 14.03 -19.59
N THR A 358 -33.36 14.63 -20.19
CA THR A 358 -33.24 15.89 -20.96
C THR A 358 -33.78 17.08 -20.18
N GLU A 359 -34.52 16.85 -19.10
CA GLU A 359 -35.21 17.88 -18.31
C GLU A 359 -35.09 17.59 -16.81
N VAL A 360 -35.29 18.64 -16.00
CA VAL A 360 -35.37 18.55 -14.55
C VAL A 360 -36.52 17.63 -14.17
N ALA A 361 -36.23 16.59 -13.41
CA ALA A 361 -37.16 15.49 -13.12
C ALA A 361 -37.56 15.42 -11.64
N GLU A 362 -38.76 14.88 -11.40
CA GLU A 362 -39.22 14.52 -10.06
C GLU A 362 -38.35 13.41 -9.46
N ILE A 363 -38.06 13.52 -8.16
CA ILE A 363 -37.33 12.51 -7.40
C ILE A 363 -38.31 11.88 -6.41
N ARG A 364 -38.37 10.53 -6.37
CA ARG A 364 -39.28 9.83 -5.49
C ARG A 364 -38.57 8.69 -4.76
N PHE A 365 -38.64 8.73 -3.43
CA PHE A 365 -38.29 7.63 -2.55
C PHE A 365 -39.59 6.85 -2.25
N GLU A 366 -39.57 5.54 -2.51
CA GLU A 366 -40.73 4.68 -2.27
C GLU A 366 -40.38 3.55 -1.29
N ASN A 367 -40.89 3.64 -0.06
CA ASN A 367 -40.74 2.66 1.02
C ASN A 367 -39.29 2.21 1.22
N VAL A 368 -38.35 3.16 1.25
CA VAL A 368 -36.92 2.92 1.35
C VAL A 368 -36.51 2.48 2.75
N TRP A 369 -35.83 1.32 2.82
CA TRP A 369 -35.18 0.83 4.03
C TRP A 369 -33.69 0.69 3.77
N PHE A 370 -32.88 1.21 4.70
CA PHE A 370 -31.43 1.15 4.58
C PHE A 370 -30.73 1.01 5.93
N ALA A 371 -29.72 0.12 5.99
CA ALA A 371 -28.78 -0.06 7.09
C ALA A 371 -27.35 -0.22 6.55
N TYR A 372 -26.34 0.33 7.24
CA TYR A 372 -24.91 0.15 6.89
C TYR A 372 -24.39 -1.24 7.28
N ALA A 373 -24.82 -1.76 8.44
CA ALA A 373 -24.46 -3.07 8.96
C ALA A 373 -25.58 -3.63 9.85
N ASN A 374 -25.68 -4.97 9.94
CA ASN A 374 -26.41 -5.74 10.97
C ASN A 374 -27.82 -5.25 11.35
N GLU A 375 -28.70 -5.02 10.38
CA GLU A 375 -30.13 -4.65 10.63
C GLU A 375 -30.36 -3.43 11.55
N GLU A 376 -29.34 -2.62 11.80
CA GLU A 376 -29.50 -1.30 12.41
C GLU A 376 -30.03 -0.32 11.36
N TRP A 377 -31.33 -0.32 11.18
CA TRP A 377 -32.01 0.50 10.18
C TRP A 377 -31.82 1.98 10.44
N VAL A 378 -31.10 2.66 9.53
CA VAL A 378 -30.93 4.12 9.52
C VAL A 378 -32.11 4.81 8.86
N LEU A 379 -32.66 4.25 7.77
CA LEU A 379 -33.93 4.67 7.18
C LEU A 379 -34.95 3.53 7.32
N LYS A 380 -36.19 3.90 7.67
CA LYS A 380 -37.30 2.96 7.95
C LYS A 380 -38.53 3.43 7.22
N ASP A 381 -38.94 2.66 6.20
CA ASP A 381 -40.17 2.95 5.42
C ASP A 381 -40.21 4.41 4.92
N PHE A 382 -39.02 4.88 4.47
CA PHE A 382 -38.87 6.28 4.08
C PHE A 382 -39.46 6.51 2.71
N SER A 383 -40.45 7.41 2.64
CA SER A 383 -41.10 7.82 1.40
C SER A 383 -41.14 9.35 1.31
N LEU A 384 -40.61 9.88 0.21
CA LEU A 384 -40.52 11.31 -0.07
C LEU A 384 -40.62 11.57 -1.56
N THR A 385 -41.44 12.51 -1.96
CA THR A 385 -41.52 13.01 -3.33
C THR A 385 -41.01 14.44 -3.38
N ILE A 386 -40.09 14.73 -4.29
CA ILE A 386 -39.50 16.05 -4.53
C ILE A 386 -39.85 16.44 -5.98
N GLY A 387 -40.59 17.52 -6.13
CA GLY A 387 -41.02 18.01 -7.45
C GLY A 387 -39.86 18.51 -8.33
N ALA A 388 -40.07 18.50 -9.62
CA ALA A 388 -39.11 19.07 -10.55
C ALA A 388 -38.93 20.58 -10.30
N GLY A 389 -37.70 21.03 -10.09
CA GLY A 389 -37.36 22.42 -9.77
C GLY A 389 -37.68 22.84 -8.32
N GLU A 390 -38.14 21.93 -7.47
CA GLU A 390 -38.43 22.20 -6.07
C GLU A 390 -37.13 22.36 -5.26
N ARG A 391 -37.07 23.35 -4.38
CA ARG A 391 -36.02 23.57 -3.40
C ARG A 391 -36.43 23.03 -2.06
N ILE A 392 -35.85 21.92 -1.62
CA ILE A 392 -36.20 21.26 -0.38
C ILE A 392 -35.06 21.39 0.64
N GLY A 393 -35.43 21.78 1.88
CA GLY A 393 -34.51 21.75 3.02
C GLY A 393 -34.68 20.46 3.84
N ILE A 394 -33.62 19.73 4.12
CA ILE A 394 -33.66 18.54 4.98
C ILE A 394 -32.90 18.84 6.28
N VAL A 395 -33.63 18.79 7.42
CA VAL A 395 -33.12 19.11 8.75
C VAL A 395 -33.39 17.97 9.72
N GLY A 396 -32.68 17.93 10.84
CA GLY A 396 -32.86 16.93 11.89
C GLY A 396 -31.58 16.73 12.71
N PRO A 397 -31.65 16.05 13.85
CA PRO A 397 -30.50 15.78 14.70
C PRO A 397 -29.45 14.93 14.00
N THR A 398 -28.22 14.92 14.56
CA THR A 398 -27.15 14.02 14.09
C THR A 398 -27.64 12.57 14.18
N GLY A 399 -27.35 11.75 13.16
CA GLY A 399 -27.80 10.36 13.09
C GLY A 399 -29.26 10.17 12.60
N SER A 400 -29.98 11.23 12.20
CA SER A 400 -31.33 11.09 11.66
C SER A 400 -31.46 10.49 10.28
N GLY A 401 -30.32 10.29 9.53
CA GLY A 401 -30.31 9.69 8.20
C GLY A 401 -30.07 10.68 7.05
N LYS A 402 -29.76 11.96 7.31
CA LYS A 402 -29.56 13.00 6.27
C LYS A 402 -28.44 12.62 5.28
N SER A 403 -27.25 12.33 5.76
CA SER A 403 -26.08 11.94 4.91
C SER A 403 -26.32 10.59 4.21
N THR A 404 -27.15 9.73 4.81
CA THR A 404 -27.57 8.47 4.20
C THR A 404 -28.43 8.69 2.97
N LEU A 405 -29.32 9.67 2.98
CA LEU A 405 -30.11 10.05 1.80
C LEU A 405 -29.23 10.51 0.64
N VAL A 406 -28.19 11.31 0.93
CA VAL A 406 -27.19 11.72 -0.09
C VAL A 406 -26.45 10.51 -0.65
N SER A 407 -25.98 9.63 0.24
CA SER A 407 -25.24 8.42 -0.17
C SER A 407 -26.09 7.51 -1.06
N LEU A 408 -27.39 7.42 -0.82
CA LEU A 408 -28.33 6.67 -1.65
C LEU A 408 -28.59 7.38 -3.00
N LEU A 409 -28.77 8.71 -3.03
CA LEU A 409 -28.97 9.47 -4.26
C LEU A 409 -27.74 9.42 -5.17
N LEU A 410 -26.54 9.54 -4.60
CA LEU A 410 -25.27 9.41 -5.33
C LEU A 410 -24.93 7.95 -5.68
N ARG A 411 -25.78 7.02 -5.23
CA ARG A 411 -25.62 5.60 -5.41
C ARG A 411 -24.23 5.10 -4.95
N PHE A 412 -23.76 5.63 -3.79
CA PHE A 412 -22.63 5.05 -3.05
C PHE A 412 -23.03 3.74 -2.37
N CYS A 413 -24.31 3.60 -2.07
CA CYS A 413 -24.97 2.38 -1.62
C CYS A 413 -26.36 2.28 -2.25
N ASP A 414 -26.87 1.06 -2.37
CA ASP A 414 -28.23 0.77 -2.85
C ASP A 414 -29.14 0.44 -1.65
N PRO A 415 -30.43 0.81 -1.65
CA PRO A 415 -31.36 0.47 -0.59
C PRO A 415 -31.63 -1.03 -0.53
N GLN A 416 -31.75 -1.60 0.68
CA GLN A 416 -32.07 -3.02 0.87
C GLN A 416 -33.54 -3.34 0.53
N ARG A 417 -34.47 -2.37 0.77
CA ARG A 417 -35.88 -2.49 0.39
C ARG A 417 -36.36 -1.15 -0.16
N GLY A 418 -37.41 -1.22 -1.00
CA GLY A 418 -37.93 -0.05 -1.69
C GLY A 418 -37.11 0.33 -2.93
N ARG A 419 -37.37 1.52 -3.45
CA ARG A 419 -36.69 2.04 -4.64
C ARG A 419 -36.61 3.57 -4.62
N ILE A 420 -35.67 4.09 -5.38
CA ILE A 420 -35.50 5.53 -5.60
C ILE A 420 -35.64 5.76 -7.10
N LEU A 421 -36.53 6.66 -7.45
CA LEU A 421 -36.84 6.98 -8.84
C LEU A 421 -36.42 8.43 -9.15
N ILE A 422 -35.86 8.66 -10.33
CA ILE A 422 -35.61 9.99 -10.89
C ILE A 422 -36.29 10.02 -12.26
N GLY A 423 -37.26 10.91 -12.46
CA GLY A 423 -38.06 10.96 -13.68
C GLY A 423 -38.86 9.66 -13.92
N GLY A 424 -39.29 8.98 -12.86
CA GLY A 424 -39.98 7.69 -12.92
C GLY A 424 -39.07 6.47 -13.18
N ILE A 425 -37.76 6.67 -13.37
CA ILE A 425 -36.79 5.61 -13.62
C ILE A 425 -36.03 5.27 -12.34
N ASP A 426 -35.94 3.98 -11.99
CA ASP A 426 -35.15 3.52 -10.84
C ASP A 426 -33.67 3.85 -11.05
N ILE A 427 -33.04 4.47 -10.01
CA ILE A 427 -31.63 4.88 -10.07
C ILE A 427 -30.67 3.71 -10.36
N ARG A 428 -31.06 2.48 -10.05
CA ARG A 428 -30.30 1.26 -10.35
C ARG A 428 -30.21 0.95 -11.84
N LYS A 429 -31.09 1.52 -12.67
CA LYS A 429 -31.10 1.35 -14.12
C LYS A 429 -30.16 2.32 -14.86
N PHE A 430 -29.71 3.39 -14.21
CA PHE A 430 -28.67 4.27 -14.75
C PHE A 430 -27.29 3.66 -14.55
N SER A 431 -26.34 3.91 -15.44
CA SER A 431 -24.95 3.76 -15.09
C SER A 431 -24.58 4.76 -13.98
N LYS A 432 -23.68 4.40 -13.08
CA LYS A 432 -23.28 5.31 -11.98
C LYS A 432 -22.67 6.62 -12.52
N LYS A 433 -21.90 6.52 -13.59
CA LYS A 433 -21.32 7.68 -14.28
C LYS A 433 -22.40 8.62 -14.81
N GLU A 434 -23.41 8.09 -15.46
CA GLU A 434 -24.53 8.86 -15.99
C GLU A 434 -25.36 9.49 -14.87
N LEU A 435 -25.77 8.70 -13.86
CA LEU A 435 -26.51 9.22 -12.69
C LEU A 435 -25.76 10.38 -12.02
N ARG A 436 -24.46 10.21 -11.76
CA ARG A 436 -23.63 11.23 -11.11
C ARG A 436 -23.38 12.45 -12.00
N SER A 437 -23.47 12.33 -13.31
CA SER A 437 -23.38 13.49 -14.20
C SER A 437 -24.60 14.42 -14.12
N TYR A 438 -25.73 13.92 -13.65
CA TYR A 438 -26.95 14.70 -13.43
C TYR A 438 -27.01 15.38 -12.05
N ILE A 439 -26.07 15.02 -11.14
CA ILE A 439 -26.08 15.47 -9.74
C ILE A 439 -24.85 16.33 -9.47
N GLY A 440 -25.05 17.57 -9.08
CA GLY A 440 -24.02 18.41 -8.48
C GLY A 440 -24.02 18.21 -6.96
N TYR A 441 -22.86 17.91 -6.41
CA TYR A 441 -22.73 17.70 -4.97
C TYR A 441 -21.69 18.62 -4.37
N MET A 442 -22.10 19.43 -3.42
CA MET A 442 -21.23 20.23 -2.57
C MET A 442 -21.12 19.56 -1.22
N GLN A 443 -19.92 19.10 -0.89
CA GLN A 443 -19.61 18.43 0.38
C GLN A 443 -19.41 19.44 1.51
N GLN A 444 -19.67 19.02 2.74
CA GLN A 444 -19.41 19.78 3.95
C GLN A 444 -17.95 20.22 4.06
N ASP A 445 -17.01 19.29 3.89
CA ASP A 445 -15.56 19.56 3.86
C ASP A 445 -15.10 19.67 2.42
N ALA A 446 -14.74 20.88 1.99
CA ALA A 446 -14.27 21.14 0.65
C ALA A 446 -12.87 20.55 0.41
N ARG A 447 -12.80 19.37 -0.22
CA ARG A 447 -11.52 18.77 -0.57
C ARG A 447 -10.97 19.36 -1.85
N LEU A 448 -9.76 19.92 -1.76
CA LEU A 448 -9.02 20.47 -2.89
C LEU A 448 -7.79 19.64 -3.21
N PHE A 449 -7.43 19.62 -4.47
CA PHE A 449 -6.27 18.91 -4.99
C PHE A 449 -5.15 19.91 -5.31
N SER A 450 -3.90 19.43 -5.24
CA SER A 450 -2.76 20.21 -5.73
C SER A 450 -2.92 20.49 -7.22
N GLY A 451 -2.83 21.76 -7.62
CA GLY A 451 -3.07 22.24 -8.98
C GLY A 451 -3.58 23.67 -8.98
N THR A 452 -4.06 24.18 -10.10
CA THR A 452 -4.63 25.54 -10.15
C THR A 452 -6.05 25.56 -9.56
N ILE A 453 -6.55 26.76 -9.22
CA ILE A 453 -7.96 26.94 -8.85
C ILE A 453 -8.86 26.47 -10.00
N ARG A 454 -8.50 26.80 -11.24
CA ARG A 454 -9.18 26.30 -12.45
C ARG A 454 -9.23 24.77 -12.49
N ASP A 455 -8.10 24.09 -12.26
CA ASP A 455 -8.04 22.63 -12.24
C ASP A 455 -8.97 22.04 -11.19
N ASN A 456 -9.08 22.69 -10.05
CA ASN A 456 -9.97 22.27 -8.97
C ASN A 456 -11.45 22.49 -9.30
N ILE A 457 -11.79 23.49 -10.07
CA ILE A 457 -13.17 23.73 -10.52
C ILE A 457 -13.54 22.73 -11.63
N THR A 458 -12.68 22.57 -12.62
CA THR A 458 -12.94 21.76 -13.81
C THR A 458 -12.62 20.28 -13.65
N LEU A 459 -11.91 19.88 -12.57
CA LEU A 459 -11.36 18.55 -12.35
C LEU A 459 -10.53 18.07 -13.56
N TRP A 460 -9.63 18.95 -14.06
CA TRP A 460 -8.76 18.72 -15.22
C TRP A 460 -9.50 18.40 -16.52
N ASP A 461 -10.72 18.92 -16.69
CA ASP A 461 -11.42 18.80 -17.97
C ASP A 461 -10.60 19.45 -19.09
N ARG A 462 -10.26 18.66 -20.12
CA ARG A 462 -9.46 19.11 -21.25
C ARG A 462 -10.23 20.05 -22.19
N SER A 463 -11.56 20.03 -22.11
CA SER A 463 -12.46 20.85 -22.92
C SER A 463 -13.41 21.61 -22.01
N PRO A 464 -12.95 22.68 -21.35
CA PRO A 464 -13.76 23.42 -20.40
C PRO A 464 -15.10 23.87 -20.98
N LYS A 465 -16.16 23.69 -20.19
CA LYS A 465 -17.51 24.10 -20.57
C LYS A 465 -17.64 25.63 -20.58
N PRO A 466 -18.54 26.18 -21.40
CA PRO A 466 -18.78 27.63 -21.45
C PRO A 466 -19.12 28.27 -20.11
N ILE A 467 -19.82 27.55 -19.24
CA ILE A 467 -20.19 27.98 -17.88
C ILE A 467 -18.97 28.41 -17.03
N LEU A 468 -17.77 27.93 -17.33
CA LEU A 468 -16.56 28.36 -16.66
C LEU A 468 -16.36 29.88 -16.80
N ASN A 469 -16.64 30.46 -17.97
CA ASN A 469 -16.51 31.89 -18.19
C ASN A 469 -17.52 32.69 -17.33
N ASP A 470 -18.74 32.15 -17.16
CA ASP A 470 -19.75 32.77 -16.30
C ASP A 470 -19.34 32.74 -14.83
N ILE A 471 -18.69 31.62 -14.38
CA ILE A 471 -18.13 31.49 -13.02
C ILE A 471 -16.98 32.47 -12.82
N VAL A 472 -16.02 32.52 -13.75
CA VAL A 472 -14.80 33.36 -13.64
C VAL A 472 -15.14 34.85 -13.62
N HIS A 473 -16.14 35.29 -14.38
CA HIS A 473 -16.54 36.71 -14.48
C HIS A 473 -17.62 37.12 -13.46
N ASP A 474 -18.12 36.19 -12.66
CA ASP A 474 -19.10 36.53 -11.63
C ASP A 474 -18.44 37.24 -10.45
N SER A 475 -19.00 38.41 -10.07
CA SER A 475 -18.48 39.24 -8.99
C SER A 475 -18.36 38.50 -7.64
N SER A 476 -19.18 37.49 -7.43
CA SER A 476 -19.18 36.70 -6.19
C SER A 476 -17.95 35.77 -6.05
N PHE A 477 -17.29 35.45 -7.16
CA PHE A 477 -16.08 34.65 -7.17
C PHE A 477 -14.78 35.48 -7.28
N VAL A 478 -14.88 36.81 -7.33
CA VAL A 478 -13.72 37.73 -7.44
C VAL A 478 -12.72 37.50 -6.26
N GLN A 479 -13.21 37.07 -5.12
CA GLN A 479 -12.36 36.77 -3.93
C GLN A 479 -11.36 35.64 -4.20
N LEU A 480 -11.61 34.73 -5.15
CA LEU A 480 -10.68 33.67 -5.54
C LEU A 480 -9.44 34.22 -6.25
N GLY A 481 -9.50 35.48 -6.77
CA GLY A 481 -8.39 36.14 -7.44
C GLY A 481 -8.00 35.44 -8.75
N ASP A 482 -6.71 35.17 -8.92
CA ASP A 482 -6.20 34.53 -10.13
C ASP A 482 -6.53 33.03 -10.16
N TYR A 483 -7.34 32.60 -11.12
CA TYR A 483 -7.74 31.21 -11.33
C TYR A 483 -6.58 30.30 -11.75
N GLU A 484 -5.49 30.85 -12.28
CA GLU A 484 -4.24 30.11 -12.57
C GLU A 484 -3.31 30.01 -11.35
N ARG A 485 -3.68 30.60 -10.22
CA ARG A 485 -2.96 30.43 -8.96
C ARG A 485 -2.90 28.95 -8.59
N VAL A 486 -1.67 28.47 -8.41
CA VAL A 486 -1.41 27.09 -7.96
C VAL A 486 -1.63 27.01 -6.45
N ILE A 487 -2.38 26.02 -6.01
CA ILE A 487 -2.61 25.70 -4.61
C ILE A 487 -1.95 24.37 -4.25
N SER A 488 -1.48 24.28 -3.01
CA SER A 488 -0.86 23.06 -2.48
C SER A 488 -1.90 22.03 -2.06
N GLN A 489 -1.44 20.92 -1.50
CA GLN A 489 -2.30 19.86 -1.00
C GLN A 489 -3.32 20.42 0.01
N GLU A 490 -4.59 20.04 -0.17
CA GLU A 490 -5.74 20.50 0.63
C GLU A 490 -5.98 22.02 0.62
N GLY A 491 -5.32 22.76 -0.28
CA GLY A 491 -5.50 24.21 -0.37
C GLY A 491 -5.11 24.95 0.91
N ALA A 492 -3.98 24.61 1.51
CA ALA A 492 -3.53 25.19 2.79
C ALA A 492 -3.35 26.72 2.74
N GLU A 493 -3.17 27.30 1.55
CA GLU A 493 -3.03 28.74 1.32
C GLU A 493 -4.37 29.48 1.22
N LEU A 494 -5.48 28.75 1.12
CA LEU A 494 -6.82 29.30 1.01
C LEU A 494 -7.51 29.32 2.38
N SER A 495 -8.26 30.39 2.63
CA SER A 495 -9.20 30.44 3.75
C SER A 495 -10.29 29.37 3.55
N GLU A 496 -10.93 28.94 4.63
CA GLU A 496 -12.01 27.95 4.56
C GLU A 496 -13.15 28.41 3.65
N GLY A 497 -13.42 29.70 3.63
CA GLY A 497 -14.39 30.29 2.73
C GLY A 497 -14.01 30.24 1.25
N GLU A 498 -12.76 30.52 0.91
CA GLU A 498 -12.27 30.36 -0.45
C GLU A 498 -12.35 28.90 -0.91
N LYS A 499 -12.04 27.94 -0.03
CA LYS A 499 -12.19 26.51 -0.33
C LYS A 499 -13.65 26.16 -0.66
N GLN A 500 -14.59 26.69 0.11
CA GLN A 500 -16.01 26.47 -0.14
C GLN A 500 -16.48 27.12 -1.43
N LEU A 501 -16.00 28.33 -1.78
CA LEU A 501 -16.27 28.94 -3.07
C LEU A 501 -15.76 28.09 -4.25
N VAL A 502 -14.57 27.51 -4.14
CA VAL A 502 -14.04 26.58 -5.17
C VAL A 502 -14.91 25.33 -5.27
N ALA A 503 -15.31 24.74 -4.15
CA ALA A 503 -16.20 23.57 -4.13
C ALA A 503 -17.58 23.88 -4.71
N PHE A 504 -18.10 25.07 -4.41
CA PHE A 504 -19.34 25.55 -5.00
C PHE A 504 -19.20 25.74 -6.50
N ALA A 505 -18.16 26.45 -6.96
CA ALA A 505 -17.88 26.64 -8.39
C ALA A 505 -17.76 25.29 -9.13
N ARG A 506 -17.09 24.30 -8.53
CA ARG A 506 -17.01 22.91 -9.03
C ARG A 506 -18.40 22.28 -9.21
N SER A 507 -19.28 22.46 -8.23
CA SER A 507 -20.64 21.92 -8.30
C SER A 507 -21.50 22.62 -9.37
N VAL A 508 -21.29 23.92 -9.60
CA VAL A 508 -21.93 24.69 -10.68
C VAL A 508 -21.41 24.27 -12.04
N TYR A 509 -20.09 24.09 -12.18
CA TYR A 509 -19.43 23.68 -13.41
C TYR A 509 -19.98 22.38 -13.99
N SER A 510 -20.45 21.46 -13.15
CA SER A 510 -21.06 20.19 -13.60
C SER A 510 -22.37 20.38 -14.36
N GLU A 511 -23.05 21.57 -14.25
CA GLU A 511 -24.38 21.89 -14.83
C GLU A 511 -25.45 20.83 -14.48
N PRO A 512 -25.65 20.55 -13.19
CA PRO A 512 -26.51 19.45 -12.76
C PRO A 512 -27.99 19.77 -12.92
N PHE A 513 -28.83 18.73 -13.06
CA PHE A 513 -30.30 18.83 -12.92
C PHE A 513 -30.74 18.81 -11.45
N LEU A 514 -30.04 18.01 -10.63
CA LEU A 514 -30.22 17.91 -9.19
C LEU A 514 -29.00 18.48 -8.49
N TRP A 515 -29.22 19.42 -7.57
CA TRP A 515 -28.17 20.00 -6.76
C TRP A 515 -28.31 19.58 -5.31
N ILE A 516 -27.27 18.99 -4.73
CA ILE A 516 -27.22 18.59 -3.33
C ILE A 516 -26.19 19.45 -2.62
N LEU A 517 -26.62 20.21 -1.64
CA LEU A 517 -25.81 21.10 -0.82
C LEU A 517 -25.77 20.55 0.61
N ASP A 518 -24.63 20.01 1.02
CA ASP A 518 -24.45 19.42 2.36
C ASP A 518 -23.67 20.41 3.22
N GLU A 519 -24.37 21.03 4.19
CA GLU A 519 -23.84 21.94 5.21
C GLU A 519 -22.84 23.01 4.69
N ALA A 520 -23.17 23.64 3.59
CA ALA A 520 -22.29 24.56 2.86
C ALA A 520 -21.67 25.73 3.67
N THR A 521 -22.08 25.94 4.94
CA THR A 521 -21.79 27.19 5.69
C THR A 521 -21.42 26.98 7.17
N ALA A 522 -21.13 25.74 7.62
CA ALA A 522 -20.99 25.44 9.06
C ALA A 522 -19.82 26.15 9.78
N HIS A 523 -18.75 26.50 9.07
CA HIS A 523 -17.54 27.09 9.66
C HIS A 523 -17.13 28.41 9.00
N VAL A 524 -18.08 29.12 8.39
CA VAL A 524 -17.82 30.28 7.55
C VAL A 524 -18.25 31.57 8.26
N ASP A 525 -17.53 32.66 7.98
CA ASP A 525 -17.87 34.02 8.41
C ASP A 525 -19.30 34.38 7.94
N PRO A 526 -20.14 35.05 8.73
CA PRO A 526 -21.50 35.45 8.37
C PRO A 526 -21.61 36.19 7.04
N LEU A 527 -20.62 37.00 6.67
CA LEU A 527 -20.57 37.71 5.39
C LEU A 527 -20.48 36.76 4.20
N LEU A 528 -19.68 35.71 4.32
CA LEU A 528 -19.49 34.70 3.28
C LEU A 528 -20.69 33.73 3.21
N ASP A 529 -21.35 33.48 4.33
CA ASP A 529 -22.62 32.73 4.37
C ASP A 529 -23.71 33.44 3.56
N GLU A 530 -23.83 34.76 3.69
CA GLU A 530 -24.75 35.57 2.90
C GLU A 530 -24.41 35.53 1.40
N GLN A 531 -23.10 35.60 1.06
CA GLN A 531 -22.62 35.50 -0.32
C GLN A 531 -22.92 34.13 -0.93
N LEU A 532 -22.62 33.04 -0.23
CA LEU A 532 -22.96 31.69 -0.66
C LEU A 532 -24.47 31.50 -0.81
N GLY A 533 -25.27 32.03 0.11
CA GLY A 533 -26.71 32.04 0.00
C GLY A 533 -27.21 32.78 -1.26
N ALA A 534 -26.61 33.92 -1.59
CA ALA A 534 -26.92 34.65 -2.82
C ALA A 534 -26.54 33.87 -4.09
N LEU A 535 -25.37 33.21 -4.08
CA LEU A 535 -24.93 32.32 -5.16
C LEU A 535 -25.88 31.14 -5.35
N VAL A 536 -26.25 30.48 -4.26
CA VAL A 536 -27.22 29.37 -4.30
C VAL A 536 -28.53 29.86 -4.91
N ARG A 537 -29.09 30.99 -4.46
CA ARG A 537 -30.33 31.57 -5.05
C ARG A 537 -30.20 31.87 -6.53
N LYS A 538 -29.03 32.34 -6.98
CA LYS A 538 -28.76 32.67 -8.39
C LYS A 538 -28.70 31.40 -9.26
N PHE A 539 -27.90 30.43 -8.86
CA PHE A 539 -27.62 29.24 -9.68
C PHE A 539 -28.63 28.10 -9.49
N ALA A 540 -29.42 28.09 -8.40
CA ALA A 540 -30.49 27.10 -8.14
C ALA A 540 -31.76 27.34 -8.96
N ARG A 541 -31.92 28.51 -9.60
CA ARG A 541 -33.13 28.81 -10.39
C ARG A 541 -33.34 27.78 -11.51
N GLY A 542 -34.52 27.15 -11.50
CA GLY A 542 -34.90 26.14 -12.51
C GLY A 542 -34.25 24.76 -12.28
N ARG A 543 -33.61 24.53 -11.16
CA ARG A 543 -32.99 23.24 -10.80
C ARG A 543 -33.64 22.68 -9.52
N THR A 544 -33.77 21.35 -9.43
CA THR A 544 -34.15 20.70 -8.18
C THR A 544 -32.98 20.81 -7.20
N THR A 545 -33.24 21.30 -5.98
CA THR A 545 -32.18 21.53 -4.99
C THR A 545 -32.53 20.87 -3.67
N ILE A 546 -31.61 20.09 -3.13
CA ILE A 546 -31.72 19.47 -1.80
C ILE A 546 -30.64 20.11 -0.93
N THR A 547 -31.05 20.87 0.09
CA THR A 547 -30.15 21.47 1.07
C THR A 547 -30.23 20.69 2.37
N ILE A 548 -29.11 20.08 2.77
CA ILE A 548 -28.95 19.47 4.10
C ILE A 548 -28.33 20.52 5.00
N ALA A 549 -29.04 20.91 6.04
CA ALA A 549 -28.57 21.97 6.91
C ALA A 549 -28.50 21.52 8.36
N HIS A 550 -27.43 21.91 9.02
CA HIS A 550 -27.29 21.95 10.46
C HIS A 550 -27.67 23.33 11.01
N ARG A 551 -27.56 24.40 10.18
CA ARG A 551 -28.04 25.74 10.52
C ARG A 551 -29.40 25.98 9.84
N LEU A 552 -30.42 26.19 10.64
CA LEU A 552 -31.80 26.33 10.15
C LEU A 552 -32.08 27.58 9.31
N PRO A 553 -31.38 28.73 9.49
CA PRO A 553 -31.52 29.88 8.61
C PRO A 553 -31.22 29.56 7.12
N THR A 554 -30.33 28.61 6.86
CA THR A 554 -29.94 28.23 5.47
C THR A 554 -31.09 27.61 4.68
N VAL A 555 -32.04 26.94 5.35
CA VAL A 555 -33.21 26.29 4.71
C VAL A 555 -34.48 27.11 4.79
N ARG A 556 -34.44 28.29 5.41
CA ARG A 556 -35.62 29.15 5.60
C ARG A 556 -36.31 29.48 4.28
N ASP A 557 -35.54 29.79 3.24
CA ASP A 557 -36.02 30.20 1.91
C ASP A 557 -36.33 28.98 1.00
N SER A 558 -36.33 27.75 1.53
CA SER A 558 -36.73 26.55 0.78
C SER A 558 -38.24 26.51 0.55
N ASP A 559 -38.68 25.98 -0.58
CA ASP A 559 -40.10 25.84 -0.91
C ASP A 559 -40.78 24.87 0.03
N ARG A 560 -40.01 23.87 0.55
CA ARG A 560 -40.46 22.93 1.57
C ARG A 560 -39.28 22.48 2.44
N ILE A 561 -39.56 22.32 3.73
CA ILE A 561 -38.63 21.81 4.73
C ILE A 561 -39.16 20.47 5.24
N VAL A 562 -38.25 19.48 5.32
CA VAL A 562 -38.54 18.15 5.84
C VAL A 562 -37.69 17.90 7.08
N VAL A 563 -38.34 17.62 8.20
CA VAL A 563 -37.69 17.27 9.47
C VAL A 563 -37.55 15.76 9.59
N LEU A 564 -36.31 15.28 9.64
CA LEU A 564 -36.00 13.86 9.83
C LEU A 564 -35.78 13.53 11.30
N LEU A 565 -36.38 12.43 11.74
CA LEU A 565 -36.16 11.88 13.06
C LEU A 565 -36.20 10.35 12.99
N ASN A 566 -35.17 9.68 13.54
CA ASN A 566 -35.08 8.21 13.60
C ASN A 566 -35.31 7.50 12.25
N GLY A 567 -34.84 8.10 11.17
CA GLY A 567 -34.93 7.52 9.82
C GLY A 567 -36.26 7.69 9.10
N GLY A 568 -37.19 8.49 9.65
CA GLY A 568 -38.46 8.80 9.02
C GLY A 568 -38.76 10.31 9.00
N ILE A 569 -39.76 10.72 8.22
CA ILE A 569 -40.22 12.11 8.15
C ILE A 569 -41.13 12.39 9.36
N ARG A 570 -40.75 13.37 10.17
CA ARG A 570 -41.54 13.79 11.33
C ARG A 570 -42.47 14.95 11.02
N GLU A 571 -41.96 15.97 10.32
CA GLU A 571 -42.67 17.18 9.93
C GLU A 571 -42.28 17.57 8.49
N SER A 572 -43.22 18.16 7.76
CA SER A 572 -42.96 18.69 6.42
C SER A 572 -43.89 19.89 6.17
N GLY A 573 -43.33 20.99 5.67
CA GLY A 573 -44.07 22.22 5.36
C GLY A 573 -43.14 23.38 5.01
N THR A 574 -43.69 24.58 4.77
CA THR A 574 -42.91 25.80 4.65
C THR A 574 -42.37 26.24 6.02
N HIS A 575 -41.42 27.17 6.04
CA HIS A 575 -40.90 27.74 7.29
C HIS A 575 -42.05 28.30 8.18
N GLU A 576 -42.96 29.09 7.59
CA GLU A 576 -44.08 29.70 8.33
C GLU A 576 -45.03 28.64 8.90
N GLN A 577 -45.33 27.60 8.10
CA GLN A 577 -46.21 26.51 8.56
C GLN A 577 -45.60 25.74 9.74
N LEU A 578 -44.30 25.42 9.65
CA LEU A 578 -43.62 24.67 10.70
C LEU A 578 -43.38 25.50 11.95
N MET A 579 -43.14 26.80 11.83
CA MET A 579 -43.06 27.72 12.97
C MET A 579 -44.43 27.87 13.67
N ALA A 580 -45.53 28.04 12.92
CA ALA A 580 -46.87 28.12 13.44
C ALA A 580 -47.35 26.83 14.12
N HIS A 581 -46.88 25.68 13.64
CA HIS A 581 -47.20 24.37 14.22
C HIS A 581 -46.56 24.15 15.61
N GLY A 582 -45.50 24.91 15.96
CA GLY A 582 -44.84 24.81 17.27
C GLY A 582 -44.16 23.46 17.53
N GLY A 583 -43.88 22.70 16.49
CA GLY A 583 -43.34 21.35 16.55
C GLY A 583 -41.82 21.27 16.81
N MET A 584 -41.21 20.22 16.33
CA MET A 584 -39.78 19.99 16.48
C MET A 584 -38.94 21.04 15.73
N TYR A 585 -39.36 21.42 14.51
CA TYR A 585 -38.70 22.47 13.73
C TYR A 585 -38.65 23.80 14.50
N SER A 586 -39.77 24.24 15.00
CA SER A 586 -39.88 25.51 15.77
C SER A 586 -38.97 25.52 17.00
N ARG A 587 -38.92 24.40 17.75
CA ARG A 587 -38.02 24.26 18.90
C ARG A 587 -36.57 24.29 18.52
N MET A 588 -36.18 23.58 17.44
CA MET A 588 -34.80 23.58 16.93
C MET A 588 -34.39 24.98 16.46
N TYR A 589 -35.31 25.72 15.80
CA TYR A 589 -35.04 27.07 15.28
C TYR A 589 -34.83 28.05 16.45
N GLN A 590 -35.69 28.03 17.47
CA GLN A 590 -35.52 28.86 18.65
C GLN A 590 -34.22 28.60 19.43
N LEU A 591 -33.77 27.36 19.48
CA LEU A 591 -32.49 27.00 20.14
C LEU A 591 -31.25 27.44 19.37
N GLN A 592 -31.35 27.74 18.08
CA GLN A 592 -30.25 28.20 17.26
C GLN A 592 -30.20 29.75 17.12
N GLU A 593 -31.28 30.47 17.41
CA GLU A 593 -31.30 31.92 17.42
C GLU A 593 -30.79 32.53 18.76
N VAL A 594 -30.59 31.72 19.80
CA VAL A 594 -29.98 32.10 21.08
C VAL A 594 -28.47 31.83 21.05
#